data_cae7e7f3508eb07df61fc5db4452e041
#
_entry.id   cae7e7f3508eb07df61fc5db4452e041
#
_cell.length_a   1.000
_cell.length_b   1.000
_cell.length_c   1.000
_cell.angle_alpha   90.00
_cell.angle_beta   90.00
_cell.angle_gamma   90.00
#
_symmetry.space_group_name_H-M   'P 1'
#
loop_
_entity.id
_entity.type
_entity.pdbx_description
1 polymer ?
#
loop_
_entity_poly.entity_id
_entity_poly.type
_entity_poly.pdbx_seq_one_letter_code
_entity_poly.pdbx_strand_id
1 'polypeptide(L)'
;MEIKKILHYPRLDSVLMVEKFIYDNSGEFTKKQIWQQLPKKMMYQTLSVIIDYLLYAGRIAVDKDRKIAWIWNPKLVKKYIARTDLEWK
;
A
#
# COMPACT_ATOMS: atom_id res chain seq x y z
N MET A 1 8.68 -4.76 -10.41
CA MET A 1 7.95 -3.74 -11.20
C MET A 1 8.91 -3.07 -12.15
N GLU A 2 8.57 -3.02 -13.42
CA GLU A 2 9.39 -2.37 -14.42
C GLU A 2 9.04 -0.89 -14.51
N ILE A 3 9.99 -0.03 -14.19
CA ILE A 3 9.77 1.42 -14.17
C ILE A 3 9.46 1.96 -15.56
N LYS A 4 10.08 1.40 -16.58
CA LYS A 4 9.88 1.90 -17.96
C LYS A 4 8.47 1.67 -18.51
N LYS A 5 7.65 0.86 -17.84
CA LYS A 5 6.24 0.68 -18.21
C LYS A 5 5.34 1.70 -17.54
N ILE A 6 5.87 2.47 -16.60
CA ILE A 6 5.11 3.48 -15.89
C ILE A 6 5.27 4.79 -16.65
N LEU A 7 4.28 5.13 -17.46
CA LEU A 7 4.28 6.36 -18.23
C LEU A 7 4.03 7.60 -17.37
N HIS A 8 3.26 7.43 -16.30
CA HIS A 8 2.93 8.52 -15.38
C HIS A 8 3.12 8.04 -13.96
N TYR A 9 3.92 8.76 -13.20
CA TYR A 9 4.13 8.44 -11.80
C TYR A 9 3.01 9.05 -10.97
N PRO A 10 2.44 8.29 -10.01
CA PRO A 10 1.46 8.87 -9.10
C PRO A 10 2.07 9.99 -8.28
N ARG A 11 1.28 11.01 -7.98
CA ARG A 11 1.72 12.07 -7.08
C ARG A 11 1.84 11.52 -5.66
N LEU A 12 2.79 12.06 -4.91
CA LEU A 12 3.01 11.62 -3.54
C LEU A 12 1.75 11.80 -2.67
N ASP A 13 1.04 12.92 -2.83
CA ASP A 13 -0.20 13.15 -2.09
C ASP A 13 -1.27 12.11 -2.40
N SER A 14 -1.33 11.64 -3.64
CA SER A 14 -2.25 10.58 -4.02
C SER A 14 -1.88 9.25 -3.36
N VAL A 15 -0.57 8.92 -3.32
CA VAL A 15 -0.09 7.71 -2.65
C VAL A 15 -0.43 7.76 -1.16
N LEU A 16 -0.16 8.89 -0.51
CA LEU A 16 -0.44 9.04 0.91
C LEU A 16 -1.94 8.94 1.22
N MET A 17 -2.77 9.49 0.36
CA MET A 17 -4.23 9.38 0.51
C MET A 17 -4.68 7.92 0.44
N VAL A 18 -4.17 7.17 -0.53
CA VAL A 18 -4.52 5.76 -0.69
C VAL A 18 -4.02 4.95 0.52
N GLU A 19 -2.80 5.22 0.97
CA GLU A 19 -2.25 4.54 2.15
C GLU A 19 -3.14 4.76 3.37
N LYS A 20 -3.52 6.00 3.61
CA LYS A 20 -4.38 6.33 4.75
C LYS A 20 -5.74 5.64 4.62
N PHE A 21 -6.32 5.65 3.44
CA PHE A 21 -7.62 5.02 3.22
C PHE A 21 -7.55 3.51 3.51
N ILE A 22 -6.52 2.85 3.01
CA ILE A 22 -6.36 1.41 3.25
C ILE A 22 -6.10 1.13 4.73
N TYR A 23 -5.30 1.96 5.38
CA TYR A 23 -5.02 1.82 6.81
C TYR A 23 -6.32 1.94 7.62
N ASP A 24 -7.14 2.95 7.33
CA ASP A 24 -8.38 3.19 8.08
C ASP A 24 -9.45 2.13 7.80
N ASN A 25 -9.39 1.45 6.66
CA ASN A 25 -10.40 0.49 6.23
C ASN A 25 -9.76 -0.88 5.90
N SER A 26 -8.79 -1.26 6.69
CA SER A 26 -8.02 -2.49 6.42
C SER A 26 -8.92 -3.73 6.38
N GLY A 27 -8.80 -4.47 5.28
CA GLY A 27 -9.54 -5.72 5.11
C GLY A 27 -11.00 -5.58 4.72
N GLU A 28 -11.47 -4.36 4.46
CA GLU A 28 -12.90 -4.12 4.19
C GLU A 28 -13.24 -4.07 2.70
N PHE A 29 -12.30 -3.62 1.85
CA PHE A 29 -12.61 -3.33 0.46
C PHE A 29 -11.65 -4.01 -0.51
N THR A 30 -12.19 -4.37 -1.69
CA THR A 30 -11.37 -4.77 -2.83
C THR A 30 -10.79 -3.52 -3.49
N LYS A 31 -9.84 -3.73 -4.42
CA LYS A 31 -9.24 -2.60 -5.16
C LYS A 31 -10.30 -1.74 -5.84
N LYS A 32 -11.27 -2.37 -6.49
CA LYS A 32 -12.34 -1.64 -7.19
C LYS A 32 -13.20 -0.83 -6.21
N GLN A 33 -13.52 -1.43 -5.07
CA GLN A 33 -14.30 -0.74 -4.05
C GLN A 33 -13.52 0.43 -3.45
N ILE A 34 -12.23 0.26 -3.22
CA ILE A 34 -11.38 1.35 -2.76
C ILE A 34 -11.44 2.50 -3.78
N TRP A 35 -11.29 2.18 -5.06
CA TRP A 35 -11.33 3.19 -6.11
C TRP A 35 -12.64 3.98 -6.07
N GLN A 36 -13.75 3.31 -5.84
CA GLN A 36 -15.06 3.95 -5.78
C GLN A 36 -15.27 4.80 -4.52
N GLN A 37 -14.57 4.45 -3.43
CA GLN A 37 -14.78 5.06 -2.12
C GLN A 37 -13.76 6.14 -1.77
N LEU A 38 -12.71 6.31 -2.56
CA LEU A 38 -11.65 7.26 -2.24
C LEU A 38 -12.21 8.68 -2.08
N PRO A 39 -11.69 9.46 -1.12
CA PRO A 39 -12.13 10.84 -0.91
C PRO A 39 -11.91 11.72 -2.12
N LYS A 40 -10.85 11.47 -2.87
CA LYS A 40 -10.52 12.20 -4.08
C LYS A 40 -10.39 11.21 -5.22
N LYS A 41 -11.11 11.47 -6.31
CA LYS A 41 -11.12 10.56 -7.45
C LYS A 41 -9.79 10.57 -8.19
N MET A 42 -9.40 9.40 -8.68
CA MET A 42 -8.25 9.23 -9.55
C MET A 42 -8.59 8.19 -10.59
N MET A 43 -7.77 8.10 -11.64
CA MET A 43 -7.93 7.06 -12.65
C MET A 43 -7.67 5.69 -12.02
N TYR A 44 -8.41 4.69 -12.48
CA TYR A 44 -8.25 3.33 -11.97
C TYR A 44 -6.83 2.81 -12.20
N GLN A 45 -6.24 3.17 -13.34
CA GLN A 45 -4.86 2.79 -13.65
C GLN A 45 -3.88 3.38 -12.64
N THR A 46 -4.10 4.62 -12.22
CA THR A 46 -3.27 5.26 -11.20
C THR A 46 -3.36 4.52 -9.88
N LEU A 47 -4.57 4.18 -9.47
CA LEU A 47 -4.75 3.39 -8.24
C LEU A 47 -4.06 2.03 -8.36
N SER A 48 -4.16 1.38 -9.53
CA SER A 48 -3.52 0.08 -9.75
C SER A 48 -2.00 0.16 -9.56
N VAL A 49 -1.38 1.23 -10.07
CA VAL A 49 0.07 1.43 -9.88
C VAL A 49 0.40 1.61 -8.40
N ILE A 50 -0.39 2.39 -7.68
CA ILE A 50 -0.18 2.61 -6.26
C ILE A 50 -0.32 1.30 -5.48
N ILE A 51 -1.36 0.52 -5.77
CA ILE A 51 -1.60 -0.76 -5.11
C ILE A 51 -0.44 -1.73 -5.38
N ASP A 52 0.01 -1.82 -6.62
CA ASP A 52 1.15 -2.68 -6.98
C ASP A 52 2.41 -2.27 -6.23
N TYR A 53 2.66 -0.98 -6.11
CA TYR A 53 3.78 -0.47 -5.36
C TYR A 53 3.68 -0.87 -3.87
N LEU A 54 2.52 -0.69 -3.28
CA LEU A 54 2.32 -1.02 -1.86
C LEU A 54 2.45 -2.51 -1.60
N LEU A 55 1.98 -3.35 -2.53
CA LEU A 55 2.19 -4.80 -2.46
C LEU A 55 3.67 -5.14 -2.52
N TYR A 56 4.38 -4.55 -3.47
CA TYR A 56 5.81 -4.78 -3.63
C TYR A 56 6.58 -4.34 -2.39
N ALA A 57 6.19 -3.22 -1.80
CA ALA A 57 6.84 -2.70 -0.60
C ALA A 57 6.47 -3.46 0.68
N GLY A 58 5.55 -4.43 0.59
CA GLY A 58 5.16 -5.21 1.76
C GLY A 58 4.28 -4.46 2.75
N ARG A 59 3.61 -3.42 2.31
CA ARG A 59 2.77 -2.60 3.19
C ARG A 59 1.34 -3.09 3.27
N ILE A 60 0.88 -3.78 2.23
CA ILE A 60 -0.48 -4.32 2.14
C ILE A 60 -0.44 -5.76 1.69
N ALA A 61 -1.54 -6.47 1.94
CA ALA A 61 -1.75 -7.81 1.45
C ALA A 61 -3.17 -7.92 0.91
N VAL A 62 -3.38 -8.87 0.00
CA VAL A 62 -4.69 -9.16 -0.56
C VAL A 62 -5.12 -10.52 -0.02
N ASP A 63 -6.30 -10.58 0.57
CA ASP A 63 -6.80 -11.85 1.12
C ASP A 63 -7.48 -12.68 0.03
N LYS A 64 -8.01 -13.84 0.42
CA LYS A 64 -8.68 -14.76 -0.52
C LYS A 64 -9.93 -14.16 -1.14
N ASP A 65 -10.53 -13.17 -0.50
CA ASP A 65 -11.71 -12.47 -1.00
C ASP A 65 -11.33 -11.22 -1.81
N ARG A 66 -10.05 -11.06 -2.10
CA ARG A 66 -9.48 -9.93 -2.84
C ARG A 66 -9.61 -8.61 -2.10
N LYS A 67 -9.85 -8.65 -0.81
CA LYS A 67 -9.89 -7.45 0.01
C LYS A 67 -8.48 -7.06 0.42
N ILE A 68 -8.23 -5.76 0.48
CA ILE A 68 -6.89 -5.24 0.71
C ILE A 68 -6.76 -4.87 2.18
N ALA A 69 -5.73 -5.40 2.82
CA ALA A 69 -5.45 -5.17 4.23
C ALA A 69 -4.12 -4.47 4.42
N TRP A 70 -4.05 -3.58 5.38
CA TRP A 70 -2.81 -2.92 5.77
C TRP A 70 -2.05 -3.81 6.74
N ILE A 71 -0.84 -4.21 6.39
CA ILE A 71 -0.05 -5.15 7.21
C ILE A 71 1.22 -4.53 7.78
N TRP A 72 1.66 -3.39 7.25
CA TRP A 72 2.91 -2.78 7.69
C TRP A 72 2.71 -2.08 9.04
N ASN A 73 3.59 -2.40 10.01
CA ASN A 73 3.54 -1.81 11.34
C ASN A 73 4.91 -1.20 11.65
N PRO A 74 5.02 0.14 11.66
CA PRO A 74 6.30 0.79 11.91
C PRO A 74 6.90 0.46 13.27
N LYS A 75 6.09 0.30 14.29
CA LYS A 75 6.58 -0.04 15.63
C LYS A 75 7.22 -1.43 15.63
N LEU A 76 6.57 -2.39 14.99
CA LEU A 76 7.09 -3.73 14.88
C LEU A 76 8.36 -3.78 14.06
N VAL A 77 8.39 -3.06 12.95
CA VAL A 77 9.57 -2.97 12.08
C VAL A 77 10.76 -2.40 12.84
N LYS A 78 10.56 -1.32 13.58
CA LYS A 78 11.62 -0.74 14.40
C LYS A 78 12.15 -1.72 15.44
N LYS A 79 11.26 -2.50 16.03
CA LYS A 79 11.63 -3.50 17.02
C LYS A 79 12.52 -4.58 16.40
N TYR A 80 12.17 -5.06 15.22
CA TYR A 80 12.97 -6.06 14.51
C TYR A 80 14.33 -5.51 14.08
N ILE A 81 14.37 -4.29 13.60
CA ILE A 81 15.63 -3.65 13.20
C ILE A 81 16.57 -3.54 14.39
N ALA A 82 16.06 -3.12 15.54
CA ALA A 82 16.87 -2.99 16.74
C ALA A 82 17.45 -4.36 17.16
N ARG A 83 16.67 -5.42 17.09
CA ARG A 83 17.14 -6.78 17.41
C ARG A 83 18.18 -7.26 16.42
N THR A 84 17.97 -6.97 15.16
CA THR A 84 18.92 -7.34 14.10
C THR A 84 20.27 -6.67 14.33
N ASP A 85 20.27 -5.40 14.71
CA ASP A 85 21.50 -4.68 15.03
C ASP A 85 22.26 -5.34 16.18
N LEU A 86 21.55 -5.81 17.19
CA LEU A 86 22.16 -6.52 18.29
C LEU A 86 22.78 -7.85 17.87
N GLU A 87 22.13 -8.54 16.93
CA GLU A 87 22.63 -9.83 16.45
C GLU A 87 23.88 -9.70 15.59
N TRP A 88 24.02 -8.59 14.89
CA TRP A 88 25.16 -8.37 14.00
C TRP A 88 26.45 -8.09 14.74
N LYS A 89 26.38 -7.82 16.00
CA LYS A 89 27.55 -7.61 16.83
C LYS A 89 28.04 -8.90 17.47
#